data_1dad748ed0f49eecc76b756b5b868292
#
_entry.id   1dad748ed0f49eecc76b756b5b868292
#
_cell.length_a   1.000
_cell.length_b   1.000
_cell.length_c   1.000
_cell.angle_alpha   90.00
_cell.angle_beta   90.00
_cell.angle_gamma   90.00
#
_symmetry.space_group_name_H-M   'P 1'
#
loop_
_entity.id
_entity.type
_entity.pdbx_description
1 polymer ?
#
loop_
_entity_poly.entity_id
_entity_poly.type
_entity_poly.pdbx_seq_one_letter_code
_entity_poly.pdbx_strand_id
1 'polypeptide(L)'
;MKGIRDTSSETYRQLIGNGLGYEIPKFQRDYSWETDHWDDLWQDICPLNSEETEHYMGYLVLQSSDNKNFQVIDGQQRLTTLSIIVLSVLRCLGELPNDAEQNVRRKEALMNSYIGYLDPVTLISRNKLKLNRNNDDYYRNYLVPLQKLPLRGINASEKQMKNCFEWFYEKIKKEYCTGESLAGFIDTIVDKLFFTVIKVSDELNAFKVFETLNARGVKLSSSDLLKNYLFSVVDATGPHKSELDQMELLWSKVIGKLGSEKFPEFLRYYWNSFNKTVRKNDLFKTIRKNINTKGDAFSLIRELDTIADIHVALQNPDDDLWKGKRKISSYLRELNLFWVKQPFSLLLAAYNSLEESDFERVLKACSIISFRYNVIGGLNPNEQETIYNSMALNIRKNKQFNIDGLRDIYPDDERFKSEFSNKIFKNTTRNHKIVKYIFAEIEKYKYHTDIDQNSDLYTIEHIIPEGAGDEWNYLGDEVIDRCVYRLGNLTLLEKSLNREAGTDGFENKRVIYAKSSIQLTQKIAEYYSEWNEETVSKRQERLATEAKSIWRLEF
;
A
#
# COMPACT_ATOMS: atom_id res chain seq x y z
N MET A 1 0.32 -29.58 -21.46
CA MET A 1 1.46 -28.85 -20.85
C MET A 1 2.33 -29.87 -20.15
N LYS A 2 3.65 -29.87 -20.34
CA LYS A 2 4.54 -30.73 -19.53
C LYS A 2 4.43 -30.28 -18.05
N GLY A 3 4.09 -31.21 -17.15
CA GLY A 3 4.06 -30.96 -15.70
C GLY A 3 2.67 -30.95 -15.03
N ILE A 4 1.58 -30.90 -15.75
CA ILE A 4 0.25 -31.13 -15.20
C ILE A 4 0.04 -32.65 -15.15
N ARG A 5 -0.28 -33.18 -13.96
CA ARG A 5 -0.63 -34.61 -13.76
C ARG A 5 -2.09 -34.86 -14.00
N ASP A 6 -2.93 -33.97 -13.48
CA ASP A 6 -4.36 -34.17 -13.48
C ASP A 6 -5.08 -32.81 -13.42
N THR A 7 -6.29 -32.74 -13.98
CA THR A 7 -7.18 -31.59 -13.86
C THR A 7 -8.60 -32.11 -13.69
N SER A 8 -9.24 -31.76 -12.60
CA SER A 8 -10.59 -32.19 -12.25
C SER A 8 -11.44 -31.02 -11.76
N SER A 9 -12.76 -31.15 -11.86
CA SER A 9 -13.69 -30.31 -11.13
C SER A 9 -14.07 -31.02 -9.84
N GLU A 10 -13.81 -30.42 -8.70
CA GLU A 10 -14.05 -31.04 -7.39
C GLU A 10 -14.81 -30.06 -6.48
N THR A 11 -15.86 -30.56 -5.81
CA THR A 11 -16.57 -29.79 -4.78
C THR A 11 -15.72 -29.66 -3.52
N TYR A 12 -16.07 -28.71 -2.65
CA TYR A 12 -15.36 -28.57 -1.36
C TYR A 12 -15.45 -29.86 -0.53
N ARG A 13 -16.56 -30.59 -0.60
CA ARG A 13 -16.69 -31.93 0.02
C ARG A 13 -15.68 -32.93 -0.53
N GLN A 14 -15.52 -32.99 -1.84
CA GLN A 14 -14.56 -33.89 -2.48
C GLN A 14 -13.12 -33.52 -2.15
N LEU A 15 -12.84 -32.23 -1.99
CA LEU A 15 -11.51 -31.75 -1.57
C LEU A 15 -11.22 -32.06 -0.12
N ILE A 16 -12.03 -31.58 0.80
CA ILE A 16 -11.70 -31.61 2.24
C ILE A 16 -12.31 -32.82 2.97
N GLY A 17 -13.44 -33.33 2.46
CA GLY A 17 -14.17 -34.46 3.07
C GLY A 17 -13.47 -35.84 2.94
N ASN A 18 -12.39 -35.95 2.20
CA ASN A 18 -11.80 -37.20 1.73
C ASN A 18 -10.64 -37.78 2.58
N GLY A 19 -10.34 -37.21 3.73
CA GLY A 19 -9.22 -37.67 4.61
C GLY A 19 -7.82 -37.29 4.12
N LEU A 20 -7.71 -36.42 3.09
CA LEU A 20 -6.43 -35.90 2.62
C LEU A 20 -5.99 -34.70 3.48
N GLY A 21 -4.69 -34.45 3.51
CA GLY A 21 -4.09 -33.28 4.17
C GLY A 21 -3.69 -32.20 3.17
N TYR A 22 -3.94 -30.95 3.53
CA TYR A 22 -3.56 -29.78 2.73
C TYR A 22 -2.66 -28.87 3.55
N GLU A 23 -1.49 -28.55 3.04
CA GLU A 23 -0.53 -27.66 3.67
C GLU A 23 -0.29 -26.44 2.79
N ILE A 24 -0.50 -25.26 3.33
CA ILE A 24 -0.07 -24.02 2.69
C ILE A 24 1.43 -23.90 2.94
N PRO A 25 2.28 -23.92 1.90
CA PRO A 25 3.72 -23.82 2.06
C PRO A 25 4.12 -22.63 2.94
N LYS A 26 5.17 -22.79 3.74
CA LYS A 26 5.64 -21.77 4.69
C LYS A 26 5.95 -20.42 4.04
N PHE A 27 6.31 -20.43 2.76
CA PHE A 27 6.69 -19.27 1.97
C PHE A 27 5.50 -18.56 1.30
N GLN A 28 4.30 -19.12 1.34
CA GLN A 28 3.11 -18.47 0.80
C GLN A 28 2.73 -17.24 1.65
N ARG A 29 2.07 -16.28 0.99
CA ARG A 29 1.62 -15.06 1.67
C ARG A 29 0.68 -15.36 2.82
N ASP A 30 0.70 -14.49 3.81
CA ASP A 30 -0.21 -14.53 4.94
C ASP A 30 -1.67 -14.32 4.51
N TYR A 31 -2.60 -14.63 5.40
CA TYR A 31 -4.01 -14.35 5.18
C TYR A 31 -4.23 -12.84 5.01
N SER A 32 -4.88 -12.45 3.91
CA SER A 32 -4.98 -11.05 3.49
C SER A 32 -6.36 -10.64 2.95
N TRP A 33 -7.35 -11.52 2.97
CA TRP A 33 -8.72 -11.16 2.61
C TRP A 33 -9.31 -10.20 3.65
N GLU A 34 -10.06 -9.20 3.17
CA GLU A 34 -10.69 -8.14 3.94
C GLU A 34 -12.21 -8.22 3.81
N THR A 35 -12.93 -7.32 4.47
CA THR A 35 -14.39 -7.30 4.54
C THR A 35 -15.06 -7.37 3.17
N ASP A 36 -14.53 -6.66 2.17
CA ASP A 36 -15.11 -6.66 0.82
C ASP A 36 -15.07 -8.06 0.18
N HIS A 37 -13.94 -8.79 0.34
CA HIS A 37 -13.81 -10.16 -0.16
C HIS A 37 -14.73 -11.15 0.56
N TRP A 38 -14.96 -10.94 1.88
CA TRP A 38 -15.87 -11.81 2.66
C TRP A 38 -17.31 -11.53 2.30
N ASP A 39 -17.67 -10.27 2.07
CA ASP A 39 -19.02 -9.88 1.67
C ASP A 39 -19.34 -10.38 0.25
N ASP A 40 -18.41 -10.25 -0.69
CA ASP A 40 -18.52 -10.83 -2.03
C ASP A 40 -18.78 -12.34 -1.94
N LEU A 41 -17.95 -13.09 -1.18
CA LEU A 41 -18.15 -14.53 -1.00
C LEU A 41 -19.48 -14.85 -0.32
N TRP A 42 -19.91 -14.06 0.65
CA TRP A 42 -21.18 -14.25 1.32
C TRP A 42 -22.37 -14.07 0.37
N GLN A 43 -22.32 -13.05 -0.48
CA GLN A 43 -23.32 -12.82 -1.52
C GLN A 43 -23.38 -13.96 -2.54
N ASP A 44 -22.24 -14.58 -2.85
CA ASP A 44 -22.18 -15.75 -3.73
C ASP A 44 -22.75 -17.02 -3.08
N ILE A 45 -22.59 -17.17 -1.75
CA ILE A 45 -23.04 -18.36 -0.99
C ILE A 45 -24.53 -18.29 -0.63
N CYS A 46 -25.06 -17.13 -0.24
CA CYS A 46 -26.44 -17.00 0.24
C CYS A 46 -27.51 -17.51 -0.73
N PRO A 47 -27.44 -17.22 -2.05
CA PRO A 47 -28.42 -17.70 -3.01
C PRO A 47 -28.43 -19.22 -3.18
N LEU A 48 -27.32 -19.90 -2.90
CA LEU A 48 -27.17 -21.35 -3.09
C LEU A 48 -28.15 -22.18 -2.23
N ASN A 49 -28.64 -21.62 -1.12
CA ASN A 49 -29.64 -22.30 -0.28
C ASN A 49 -31.01 -22.45 -0.93
N SER A 50 -31.35 -21.54 -1.85
CA SER A 50 -32.69 -21.47 -2.49
C SER A 50 -32.69 -21.83 -3.96
N GLU A 51 -31.53 -21.89 -4.61
CA GLU A 51 -31.39 -22.15 -6.05
C GLU A 51 -30.69 -23.49 -6.31
N GLU A 52 -31.01 -24.14 -7.44
CA GLU A 52 -30.30 -25.35 -7.90
C GLU A 52 -28.95 -25.05 -8.57
N THR A 53 -28.37 -23.88 -8.30
CA THR A 53 -27.12 -23.40 -8.89
C THR A 53 -25.90 -23.82 -8.07
N GLU A 54 -24.79 -24.02 -8.76
CA GLU A 54 -23.47 -24.22 -8.18
C GLU A 54 -22.63 -22.93 -8.34
N HIS A 55 -21.69 -22.68 -7.43
CA HIS A 55 -20.80 -21.53 -7.53
C HIS A 55 -19.35 -21.96 -7.77
N TYR A 56 -18.76 -21.39 -8.82
CA TYR A 56 -17.37 -21.65 -9.19
C TYR A 56 -16.38 -20.81 -8.39
N MET A 57 -15.59 -21.47 -7.54
CA MET A 57 -14.60 -20.84 -6.68
C MET A 57 -13.25 -20.53 -7.35
N GLY A 58 -13.09 -20.86 -8.63
CA GLY A 58 -11.85 -20.65 -9.37
C GLY A 58 -10.87 -21.84 -9.31
N TYR A 59 -9.63 -21.59 -9.70
CA TYR A 59 -8.59 -22.62 -9.74
C TYR A 59 -8.00 -22.88 -8.36
N LEU A 60 -7.67 -24.18 -8.11
CA LEU A 60 -6.87 -24.64 -6.99
C LEU A 60 -5.68 -25.42 -7.55
N VAL A 61 -4.47 -24.95 -7.31
CA VAL A 61 -3.24 -25.62 -7.78
C VAL A 61 -2.62 -26.37 -6.64
N LEU A 62 -2.51 -27.67 -6.79
CA LEU A 62 -2.04 -28.62 -5.77
C LEU A 62 -0.78 -29.35 -6.26
N GLN A 63 0.18 -29.51 -5.37
CA GLN A 63 1.36 -30.35 -5.60
C GLN A 63 1.43 -31.44 -4.52
N SER A 64 1.70 -32.68 -4.92
CA SER A 64 1.93 -33.77 -3.98
C SER A 64 2.92 -34.76 -4.53
N SER A 65 3.74 -35.31 -3.63
CA SER A 65 4.64 -36.43 -3.91
C SER A 65 4.03 -37.79 -3.54
N ASP A 66 3.10 -37.83 -2.57
CA ASP A 66 2.54 -39.05 -2.00
C ASP A 66 1.03 -39.24 -2.25
N ASN A 67 0.37 -38.28 -2.89
CA ASN A 67 -1.08 -38.23 -3.15
C ASN A 67 -1.97 -38.30 -1.86
N LYS A 68 -1.38 -38.07 -0.68
CA LYS A 68 -2.09 -37.98 0.59
C LYS A 68 -2.01 -36.60 1.21
N ASN A 69 -0.84 -35.98 1.08
CA ASN A 69 -0.58 -34.64 1.57
C ASN A 69 -0.31 -33.73 0.38
N PHE A 70 -1.12 -32.71 0.24
CA PHE A 70 -1.04 -31.75 -0.86
C PHE A 70 -0.54 -30.40 -0.38
N GLN A 71 0.46 -29.87 -1.06
CA GLN A 71 0.83 -28.48 -0.91
C GLN A 71 -0.07 -27.60 -1.78
N VAL A 72 -0.67 -26.57 -1.17
CA VAL A 72 -1.55 -25.61 -1.84
C VAL A 72 -0.71 -24.51 -2.43
N ILE A 73 -0.50 -24.57 -3.75
CA ILE A 73 0.30 -23.58 -4.47
C ILE A 73 -0.54 -22.35 -4.83
N ASP A 74 -1.82 -22.54 -5.15
CA ASP A 74 -2.79 -21.45 -5.33
C ASP A 74 -4.16 -21.83 -4.77
N GLY A 75 -4.94 -20.82 -4.35
CA GLY A 75 -6.25 -20.96 -3.74
C GLY A 75 -6.25 -20.92 -2.20
N GLN A 76 -5.12 -20.66 -1.59
CA GLN A 76 -4.94 -20.66 -0.12
C GLN A 76 -5.90 -19.73 0.62
N GLN A 77 -6.15 -18.51 0.13
CA GLN A 77 -7.05 -17.55 0.78
C GLN A 77 -8.48 -18.11 0.83
N ARG A 78 -8.94 -18.71 -0.27
CA ARG A 78 -10.26 -19.32 -0.41
C ARG A 78 -10.41 -20.52 0.54
N LEU A 79 -9.45 -21.44 0.54
CA LEU A 79 -9.50 -22.59 1.45
C LEU A 79 -9.46 -22.17 2.93
N THR A 80 -8.64 -21.19 3.27
CA THR A 80 -8.58 -20.66 4.64
C THR A 80 -9.91 -20.04 5.05
N THR A 81 -10.51 -19.21 4.17
CA THR A 81 -11.80 -18.58 4.46
C THR A 81 -12.92 -19.60 4.61
N LEU A 82 -13.00 -20.59 3.72
CA LEU A 82 -14.02 -21.67 3.84
C LEU A 82 -13.85 -22.47 5.14
N SER A 83 -12.62 -22.76 5.53
CA SER A 83 -12.36 -23.41 6.82
C SER A 83 -12.80 -22.53 8.01
N ILE A 84 -12.57 -21.21 7.95
CA ILE A 84 -13.04 -20.26 8.97
C ILE A 84 -14.58 -20.21 9.01
N ILE A 85 -15.27 -20.27 7.87
CA ILE A 85 -16.74 -20.35 7.80
C ILE A 85 -17.24 -21.59 8.55
N VAL A 86 -16.64 -22.77 8.28
CA VAL A 86 -16.98 -24.00 8.99
C VAL A 86 -16.79 -23.83 10.49
N LEU A 87 -15.65 -23.27 10.93
CA LEU A 87 -15.37 -23.01 12.35
C LEU A 87 -16.39 -22.05 12.98
N SER A 88 -16.86 -21.06 12.23
CA SER A 88 -17.89 -20.12 12.69
C SER A 88 -19.25 -20.83 12.91
N VAL A 89 -19.62 -21.75 12.02
CA VAL A 89 -20.81 -22.61 12.20
C VAL A 89 -20.66 -23.53 13.42
N LEU A 90 -19.49 -24.16 13.61
CA LEU A 90 -19.22 -25.00 14.77
C LEU A 90 -19.33 -24.25 16.10
N ARG A 91 -18.97 -22.97 16.11
CA ARG A 91 -19.17 -22.10 17.26
C ARG A 91 -20.65 -21.81 17.50
N CYS A 92 -21.41 -21.46 16.46
CA CYS A 92 -22.85 -21.24 16.56
C CYS A 92 -23.55 -22.51 17.11
N LEU A 93 -23.23 -23.69 16.61
CA LEU A 93 -23.77 -24.97 17.11
C LEU A 93 -23.47 -25.18 18.59
N GLY A 94 -22.29 -24.80 19.07
CA GLY A 94 -21.90 -24.93 20.47
C GLY A 94 -22.60 -23.95 21.44
N GLU A 95 -23.20 -22.89 20.92
CA GLU A 95 -23.89 -21.86 21.70
C GLU A 95 -25.42 -22.02 21.70
N LEU A 96 -25.97 -22.95 20.92
CA LEU A 96 -27.41 -23.17 20.88
C LEU A 96 -27.91 -23.86 22.20
N PRO A 97 -28.91 -23.28 22.88
CA PRO A 97 -29.38 -23.78 24.17
C PRO A 97 -30.27 -25.01 24.06
N ASN A 98 -30.90 -25.23 22.90
CA ASN A 98 -31.82 -26.35 22.68
C ASN A 98 -31.14 -27.48 21.92
N ASP A 99 -31.59 -28.73 22.14
CA ASP A 99 -31.07 -29.94 21.49
C ASP A 99 -29.54 -30.15 21.68
N ALA A 100 -29.02 -29.89 22.87
CA ALA A 100 -27.60 -29.88 23.17
C ALA A 100 -26.89 -31.17 22.72
N GLU A 101 -27.48 -32.36 22.97
CA GLU A 101 -26.89 -33.65 22.57
C GLU A 101 -26.83 -33.83 21.04
N GLN A 102 -27.88 -33.46 20.31
CA GLN A 102 -27.91 -33.53 18.83
C GLN A 102 -26.93 -32.54 18.23
N ASN A 103 -26.85 -31.31 18.77
CA ASN A 103 -25.91 -30.28 18.30
C ASN A 103 -24.46 -30.65 18.60
N VAL A 104 -24.16 -31.33 19.70
CA VAL A 104 -22.84 -31.90 19.97
C VAL A 104 -22.47 -32.93 18.90
N ARG A 105 -23.38 -33.88 18.58
CA ARG A 105 -23.15 -34.87 17.52
C ARG A 105 -22.95 -34.22 16.15
N ARG A 106 -23.77 -33.18 15.77
CA ARG A 106 -23.57 -32.42 14.54
C ARG A 106 -22.20 -31.74 14.50
N LYS A 107 -21.82 -31.08 15.62
CA LYS A 107 -20.53 -30.42 15.75
C LYS A 107 -19.37 -31.40 15.57
N GLU A 108 -19.41 -32.58 16.22
CA GLU A 108 -18.39 -33.62 16.09
C GLU A 108 -18.30 -34.14 14.66
N ALA A 109 -19.44 -34.41 14.02
CA ALA A 109 -19.49 -34.89 12.65
C ALA A 109 -18.87 -33.88 11.66
N LEU A 110 -19.24 -32.59 11.75
CA LEU A 110 -18.71 -31.53 10.90
C LEU A 110 -17.23 -31.25 11.18
N MET A 111 -16.81 -31.26 12.45
CA MET A 111 -15.41 -31.12 12.82
C MET A 111 -14.56 -32.21 12.18
N ASN A 112 -14.94 -33.48 12.32
CA ASN A 112 -14.22 -34.61 11.75
C ASN A 112 -14.24 -34.60 10.21
N SER A 113 -15.34 -34.20 9.62
CA SER A 113 -15.48 -34.16 8.15
C SER A 113 -14.64 -33.09 7.50
N TYR A 114 -14.54 -31.87 8.08
CA TYR A 114 -14.02 -30.70 7.36
C TYR A 114 -12.86 -29.95 8.03
N ILE A 115 -12.61 -30.17 9.33
CA ILE A 115 -11.54 -29.45 10.06
C ILE A 115 -10.39 -30.36 10.44
N GLY A 116 -10.68 -31.46 11.09
CA GLY A 116 -9.66 -32.38 11.57
C GLY A 116 -10.16 -33.82 11.56
N TYR A 117 -9.25 -34.76 11.71
CA TYR A 117 -9.56 -36.17 11.83
C TYR A 117 -8.64 -36.83 12.87
N LEU A 118 -9.12 -37.87 13.49
CA LEU A 118 -8.30 -38.70 14.37
C LEU A 118 -7.56 -39.72 13.49
N ASP A 119 -6.23 -39.63 13.45
CA ASP A 119 -5.41 -40.62 12.75
C ASP A 119 -5.56 -41.98 13.45
N PRO A 120 -6.08 -43.04 12.78
CA PRO A 120 -6.39 -44.31 13.44
C PRO A 120 -5.16 -45.11 13.87
N VAL A 121 -3.97 -44.77 13.34
CA VAL A 121 -2.72 -45.46 13.68
C VAL A 121 -2.06 -44.79 14.89
N THR A 122 -1.97 -43.49 14.89
CA THR A 122 -1.27 -42.72 15.93
C THR A 122 -2.19 -42.25 17.05
N LEU A 123 -3.51 -42.26 16.84
CA LEU A 123 -4.55 -41.68 17.71
C LEU A 123 -4.32 -40.22 18.04
N ILE A 124 -3.64 -39.53 17.13
CA ILE A 124 -3.40 -38.06 17.21
C ILE A 124 -4.38 -37.34 16.28
N SER A 125 -5.05 -36.31 16.80
CA SER A 125 -5.88 -35.44 16.00
C SER A 125 -5.01 -34.62 15.05
N ARG A 126 -5.34 -34.63 13.75
CA ARG A 126 -4.65 -33.86 12.70
C ARG A 126 -5.62 -32.93 12.00
N ASN A 127 -5.22 -31.69 11.84
CA ASN A 127 -5.99 -30.76 11.02
C ASN A 127 -5.84 -31.09 9.53
N LYS A 128 -6.94 -31.02 8.79
CA LYS A 128 -6.94 -31.25 7.34
C LYS A 128 -6.26 -30.11 6.59
N LEU A 129 -6.34 -28.88 7.12
CA LEU A 129 -5.66 -27.70 6.59
C LEU A 129 -4.60 -27.24 7.59
N LYS A 130 -3.36 -27.13 7.12
CA LYS A 130 -2.25 -26.52 7.82
C LYS A 130 -1.87 -25.23 7.10
N LEU A 131 -1.78 -24.14 7.84
CA LEU A 131 -1.50 -22.83 7.27
C LEU A 131 0.02 -22.58 7.16
N ASN A 132 0.38 -21.43 6.59
CA ASN A 132 1.76 -21.00 6.52
C ASN A 132 2.32 -20.69 7.93
N ARG A 133 3.63 -20.44 8.00
CA ARG A 133 4.35 -20.27 9.27
C ARG A 133 3.74 -19.24 10.21
N ASN A 134 3.25 -18.11 9.66
CA ASN A 134 2.79 -16.98 10.46
C ASN A 134 1.34 -17.14 10.95
N ASN A 135 0.55 -17.97 10.27
CA ASN A 135 -0.88 -18.12 10.55
C ASN A 135 -1.23 -19.46 11.20
N ASP A 136 -0.39 -20.50 11.06
CA ASP A 136 -0.70 -21.86 11.54
C ASP A 136 -0.87 -21.93 13.05
N ASP A 137 0.00 -21.27 13.81
CA ASP A 137 -0.07 -21.29 15.26
C ASP A 137 -1.36 -20.64 15.80
N TYR A 138 -1.77 -19.51 15.19
CA TYR A 138 -3.02 -18.86 15.54
C TYR A 138 -4.24 -19.70 15.17
N TYR A 139 -4.24 -20.24 13.94
CA TYR A 139 -5.32 -21.09 13.44
C TYR A 139 -5.50 -22.34 14.32
N ARG A 140 -4.42 -23.06 14.57
CA ARG A 140 -4.42 -24.33 15.31
C ARG A 140 -4.71 -24.17 16.80
N ASN A 141 -4.20 -23.13 17.44
CA ASN A 141 -4.26 -22.98 18.90
C ASN A 141 -5.48 -22.17 19.36
N TYR A 142 -6.08 -21.35 18.52
CA TYR A 142 -7.21 -20.51 18.89
C TYR A 142 -8.47 -20.73 18.05
N LEU A 143 -8.37 -20.75 16.71
CA LEU A 143 -9.55 -20.90 15.86
C LEU A 143 -10.10 -22.34 15.87
N VAL A 144 -9.27 -23.34 15.60
CA VAL A 144 -9.70 -24.75 15.55
C VAL A 144 -10.32 -25.21 16.87
N PRO A 145 -9.71 -24.95 18.05
CA PRO A 145 -10.30 -25.30 19.33
C PRO A 145 -11.47 -24.42 19.75
N LEU A 146 -11.81 -23.40 18.96
CA LEU A 146 -12.85 -22.40 19.28
C LEU A 146 -12.62 -21.71 20.63
N GLN A 147 -11.37 -21.47 20.98
CA GLN A 147 -10.99 -20.78 22.20
C GLN A 147 -11.28 -19.27 22.13
N LYS A 148 -11.23 -18.59 23.29
CA LYS A 148 -11.31 -17.15 23.33
C LYS A 148 -10.16 -16.53 22.55
N LEU A 149 -10.50 -15.76 21.52
CA LEU A 149 -9.50 -15.15 20.64
C LEU A 149 -8.73 -14.03 21.36
N PRO A 150 -7.40 -13.99 21.27
CA PRO A 150 -6.59 -12.95 21.88
C PRO A 150 -6.87 -11.59 21.24
N LEU A 151 -6.85 -10.52 22.07
CA LEU A 151 -7.06 -9.14 21.64
C LEU A 151 -5.75 -8.37 21.45
N ARG A 152 -4.64 -8.90 22.02
CA ARG A 152 -3.31 -8.26 22.00
C ARG A 152 -2.24 -9.31 21.67
N GLY A 153 -1.09 -8.85 21.19
CA GLY A 153 0.03 -9.72 20.87
C GLY A 153 -0.16 -10.56 19.60
N ILE A 154 -1.09 -10.18 18.73
CA ILE A 154 -1.36 -10.82 17.43
C ILE A 154 -0.84 -9.93 16.30
N ASN A 155 -0.29 -10.55 15.26
CA ASN A 155 0.17 -9.86 14.07
C ASN A 155 -1.00 -9.40 13.16
N ALA A 156 -0.68 -8.70 12.07
CA ALA A 156 -1.69 -8.14 11.17
C ALA A 156 -2.56 -9.23 10.49
N SER A 157 -1.96 -10.34 10.06
CA SER A 157 -2.69 -11.42 9.40
C SER A 157 -3.53 -12.25 10.38
N GLU A 158 -3.06 -12.45 11.60
CA GLU A 158 -3.82 -13.09 12.67
C GLU A 158 -5.04 -12.25 13.07
N LYS A 159 -4.87 -10.91 13.13
CA LYS A 159 -5.96 -9.97 13.32
C LYS A 159 -6.99 -10.07 12.19
N GLN A 160 -6.52 -10.24 10.96
CA GLN A 160 -7.38 -10.39 9.81
C GLN A 160 -8.17 -11.71 9.85
N MET A 161 -7.53 -12.83 10.26
CA MET A 161 -8.21 -14.11 10.46
C MET A 161 -9.25 -14.03 11.59
N LYS A 162 -8.92 -13.35 12.68
CA LYS A 162 -9.87 -13.05 13.76
C LYS A 162 -11.09 -12.28 13.26
N ASN A 163 -10.86 -11.18 12.55
CA ASN A 163 -11.93 -10.36 12.00
C ASN A 163 -12.82 -11.15 11.02
N CYS A 164 -12.21 -11.99 10.19
CA CYS A 164 -12.91 -12.91 9.28
C CYS A 164 -13.84 -13.86 10.05
N PHE A 165 -13.31 -14.49 11.10
CA PHE A 165 -14.09 -15.42 11.94
C PHE A 165 -15.25 -14.71 12.65
N GLU A 166 -15.02 -13.54 13.24
CA GLU A 166 -16.05 -12.76 13.94
C GLU A 166 -17.11 -12.27 12.94
N TRP A 167 -16.70 -11.83 11.76
CA TRP A 167 -17.61 -11.36 10.72
C TRP A 167 -18.56 -12.47 10.23
N PHE A 168 -18.04 -13.65 9.88
CA PHE A 168 -18.87 -14.77 9.46
C PHE A 168 -19.72 -15.32 10.60
N TYR A 169 -19.18 -15.40 11.81
CA TYR A 169 -19.93 -15.82 12.99
C TYR A 169 -21.18 -14.94 13.22
N GLU A 170 -21.05 -13.61 13.16
CA GLU A 170 -22.20 -12.71 13.35
C GLU A 170 -23.23 -12.83 12.20
N LYS A 171 -22.79 -12.97 10.97
CA LYS A 171 -23.69 -13.19 9.82
C LYS A 171 -24.45 -14.51 9.93
N ILE A 172 -23.75 -15.62 10.20
CA ILE A 172 -24.33 -16.96 10.33
C ILE A 172 -25.30 -17.01 11.51
N LYS A 173 -24.92 -16.51 12.67
CA LYS A 173 -25.75 -16.48 13.87
C LYS A 173 -27.09 -15.73 13.67
N LYS A 174 -27.06 -14.68 12.83
CA LYS A 174 -28.26 -13.89 12.53
C LYS A 174 -29.21 -14.63 11.58
N GLU A 175 -28.69 -15.42 10.63
CA GLU A 175 -29.50 -16.05 9.60
C GLU A 175 -29.92 -17.49 9.94
N TYR A 176 -29.13 -18.22 10.72
CA TYR A 176 -29.35 -19.63 11.03
C TYR A 176 -29.51 -19.86 12.54
N CYS A 177 -30.74 -20.11 12.97
CA CYS A 177 -31.10 -20.14 14.40
C CYS A 177 -31.25 -21.57 14.97
N THR A 178 -31.14 -22.63 14.15
CA THR A 178 -31.29 -24.03 14.58
C THR A 178 -30.09 -24.86 14.20
N GLY A 179 -29.85 -25.97 14.93
CA GLY A 179 -28.75 -26.87 14.60
C GLY A 179 -28.91 -27.55 13.22
N GLU A 180 -30.15 -27.78 12.78
CA GLU A 180 -30.47 -28.33 11.49
C GLU A 180 -30.17 -27.31 10.37
N SER A 181 -30.60 -26.06 10.52
CA SER A 181 -30.33 -25.02 9.54
C SER A 181 -28.82 -24.72 9.39
N LEU A 182 -28.07 -24.75 10.49
CA LEU A 182 -26.62 -24.61 10.48
C LEU A 182 -25.90 -25.77 9.77
N ALA A 183 -26.35 -27.01 10.01
CA ALA A 183 -25.82 -28.18 9.31
C ALA A 183 -26.17 -28.15 7.81
N GLY A 184 -27.41 -27.79 7.46
CA GLY A 184 -27.87 -27.63 6.08
C GLY A 184 -27.08 -26.54 5.32
N PHE A 185 -26.73 -25.46 5.99
CA PHE A 185 -25.87 -24.42 5.40
C PHE A 185 -24.48 -24.98 5.03
N ILE A 186 -23.88 -25.81 5.91
CA ILE A 186 -22.60 -26.46 5.59
C ILE A 186 -22.77 -27.42 4.43
N ASP A 187 -23.84 -28.25 4.41
CA ASP A 187 -24.10 -29.16 3.29
C ASP A 187 -24.21 -28.41 1.95
N THR A 188 -24.89 -27.26 1.93
CA THR A 188 -24.95 -26.40 0.76
C THR A 188 -23.57 -25.93 0.31
N ILE A 189 -22.76 -25.40 1.24
CA ILE A 189 -21.41 -24.93 0.93
C ILE A 189 -20.55 -26.04 0.35
N VAL A 190 -20.54 -27.21 0.99
CA VAL A 190 -19.59 -28.28 0.64
C VAL A 190 -19.96 -28.97 -0.68
N ASP A 191 -21.24 -28.98 -1.06
CA ASP A 191 -21.72 -29.64 -2.28
C ASP A 191 -21.84 -28.70 -3.48
N LYS A 192 -22.11 -27.41 -3.23
CA LYS A 192 -22.38 -26.45 -4.31
C LYS A 192 -21.19 -25.52 -4.62
N LEU A 193 -20.18 -25.45 -3.76
CA LEU A 193 -18.94 -24.75 -4.09
C LEU A 193 -17.94 -25.69 -4.75
N PHE A 194 -17.54 -25.41 -5.98
CA PHE A 194 -16.60 -26.25 -6.71
C PHE A 194 -15.39 -25.49 -7.24
N PHE A 195 -14.30 -26.23 -7.43
CA PHE A 195 -13.00 -25.74 -7.89
C PHE A 195 -12.56 -26.49 -9.14
N THR A 196 -11.84 -25.83 -10.02
CA THR A 196 -10.99 -26.52 -10.98
C THR A 196 -9.66 -26.84 -10.31
N VAL A 197 -9.47 -28.11 -9.96
CA VAL A 197 -8.28 -28.61 -9.28
C VAL A 197 -7.23 -29.01 -10.29
N ILE A 198 -6.04 -28.44 -10.19
CA ILE A 198 -4.91 -28.75 -11.06
C ILE A 198 -3.81 -29.37 -10.21
N LYS A 199 -3.55 -30.68 -10.41
CA LYS A 199 -2.50 -31.42 -9.71
C LYS A 199 -1.22 -31.40 -10.55
N VAL A 200 -0.13 -30.96 -9.97
CA VAL A 200 1.18 -30.83 -10.63
C VAL A 200 2.21 -31.78 -10.03
N SER A 201 3.21 -32.14 -10.85
CA SER A 201 4.22 -33.13 -10.45
C SER A 201 5.27 -32.59 -9.51
N ASP A 202 5.60 -31.32 -9.65
CA ASP A 202 6.69 -30.67 -8.94
C ASP A 202 6.46 -29.15 -8.87
N GLU A 203 7.17 -28.52 -7.97
CA GLU A 203 7.04 -27.10 -7.67
C GLU A 203 7.37 -26.19 -8.87
N LEU A 204 8.35 -26.56 -9.68
CA LEU A 204 8.72 -25.79 -10.86
C LEU A 204 7.60 -25.75 -11.91
N ASN A 205 6.89 -26.88 -12.08
CA ASN A 205 5.73 -26.95 -12.97
C ASN A 205 4.50 -26.28 -12.35
N ALA A 206 4.36 -26.33 -11.01
CA ALA A 206 3.35 -25.57 -10.30
C ALA A 206 3.44 -24.06 -10.65
N PHE A 207 4.66 -23.51 -10.63
CA PHE A 207 4.89 -22.11 -10.99
C PHE A 207 4.57 -21.79 -12.43
N LYS A 208 4.95 -22.66 -13.37
CA LYS A 208 4.64 -22.45 -14.81
C LYS A 208 3.15 -22.48 -15.09
N VAL A 209 2.42 -23.42 -14.47
CA VAL A 209 0.96 -23.52 -14.59
C VAL A 209 0.32 -22.27 -13.99
N PHE A 210 0.74 -21.87 -12.82
CA PHE A 210 0.29 -20.71 -12.11
C PHE A 210 0.55 -19.39 -12.88
N GLU A 211 1.76 -19.20 -13.43
CA GLU A 211 2.11 -18.06 -14.29
C GLU A 211 1.19 -17.96 -15.53
N THR A 212 0.86 -19.13 -16.11
CA THR A 212 0.00 -19.23 -17.30
C THR A 212 -1.47 -18.94 -16.97
N LEU A 213 -1.98 -19.43 -15.83
CA LEU A 213 -3.36 -19.22 -15.39
C LEU A 213 -3.62 -17.78 -14.94
N ASN A 214 -2.65 -17.17 -14.24
CA ASN A 214 -2.73 -15.78 -13.77
C ASN A 214 -2.62 -14.74 -14.89
N ALA A 215 -2.12 -15.09 -16.07
CA ALA A 215 -2.18 -14.23 -17.26
C ALA A 215 -3.64 -13.91 -17.68
N ARG A 216 -4.63 -14.65 -17.16
CA ARG A 216 -6.07 -14.53 -17.48
C ARG A 216 -7.00 -14.25 -16.27
N GLY A 217 -6.44 -14.08 -15.05
CA GLY A 217 -7.22 -13.93 -13.81
C GLY A 217 -6.57 -13.04 -12.75
N VAL A 218 -6.70 -13.38 -11.49
CA VAL A 218 -6.18 -12.62 -10.35
C VAL A 218 -4.66 -12.49 -10.41
N LYS A 219 -4.17 -11.26 -10.53
CA LYS A 219 -2.72 -10.96 -10.61
C LYS A 219 -2.04 -11.30 -9.30
N LEU A 220 -1.13 -12.29 -9.31
CA LEU A 220 -0.12 -12.40 -8.25
C LEU A 220 0.67 -11.11 -8.11
N SER A 221 1.02 -10.80 -6.89
CA SER A 221 1.96 -9.72 -6.66
C SER A 221 3.36 -10.11 -7.19
N SER A 222 4.10 -9.14 -7.68
CA SER A 222 5.49 -9.38 -8.12
C SER A 222 6.36 -9.92 -6.98
N SER A 223 5.96 -9.73 -5.71
CA SER A 223 6.62 -10.27 -4.54
C SER A 223 6.48 -11.79 -4.45
N ASP A 224 5.27 -12.32 -4.67
CA ASP A 224 5.04 -13.76 -4.60
C ASP A 224 5.79 -14.48 -5.73
N LEU A 225 5.77 -13.90 -6.93
CA LEU A 225 6.52 -14.44 -8.07
C LEU A 225 8.03 -14.47 -7.81
N LEU A 226 8.59 -13.39 -7.23
CA LEU A 226 10.00 -13.33 -6.92
C LEU A 226 10.37 -14.29 -5.79
N LYS A 227 9.58 -14.33 -4.72
CA LYS A 227 9.80 -15.26 -3.61
C LYS A 227 9.93 -16.68 -4.13
N ASN A 228 8.90 -17.11 -4.83
CA ASN A 228 8.82 -18.46 -5.39
C ASN A 228 10.00 -18.78 -6.31
N TYR A 229 10.38 -17.83 -7.14
CA TYR A 229 11.52 -17.99 -8.04
C TYR A 229 12.83 -18.17 -7.26
N LEU A 230 13.13 -17.31 -6.29
CA LEU A 230 14.35 -17.39 -5.49
C LEU A 230 14.43 -18.71 -4.73
N PHE A 231 13.30 -19.17 -4.15
CA PHE A 231 13.24 -20.46 -3.47
C PHE A 231 13.47 -21.62 -4.44
N SER A 232 12.91 -21.59 -5.65
CA SER A 232 13.14 -22.63 -6.66
C SER A 232 14.60 -22.69 -7.12
N VAL A 233 15.28 -21.55 -7.21
CA VAL A 233 16.71 -21.50 -7.56
C VAL A 233 17.59 -22.10 -6.44
N VAL A 234 17.22 -21.90 -5.17
CA VAL A 234 17.94 -22.47 -4.02
C VAL A 234 17.68 -23.97 -3.89
N ASP A 235 16.45 -24.44 -4.12
CA ASP A 235 16.07 -25.85 -3.99
C ASP A 235 16.62 -26.73 -5.15
N ALA A 236 16.82 -26.16 -6.34
CA ALA A 236 17.32 -26.87 -7.52
C ALA A 236 18.70 -27.52 -7.34
N THR A 237 19.47 -27.14 -6.31
CA THR A 237 20.83 -27.63 -6.04
C THR A 237 20.87 -28.81 -5.04
N GLY A 238 19.71 -29.31 -4.61
CA GLY A 238 19.56 -30.43 -3.66
C GLY A 238 18.92 -29.99 -2.33
N PRO A 239 18.34 -30.93 -1.56
CA PRO A 239 17.52 -30.62 -0.40
C PRO A 239 18.37 -30.19 0.80
N HIS A 240 18.86 -28.96 0.80
CA HIS A 240 19.47 -28.35 1.99
C HIS A 240 18.42 -27.54 2.76
N LYS A 241 17.69 -28.20 3.63
CA LYS A 241 16.65 -27.60 4.48
C LYS A 241 17.15 -26.34 5.20
N SER A 242 18.42 -26.31 5.63
CA SER A 242 19.02 -25.14 6.29
C SER A 242 19.14 -23.91 5.41
N GLU A 243 19.29 -24.08 4.10
CA GLU A 243 19.43 -22.97 3.14
C GLU A 243 18.07 -22.38 2.78
N LEU A 244 17.06 -23.23 2.63
CA LEU A 244 15.68 -22.77 2.46
C LEU A 244 15.19 -22.03 3.71
N ASP A 245 15.49 -22.55 4.91
CA ASP A 245 15.18 -21.86 6.17
C ASP A 245 15.89 -20.50 6.28
N GLN A 246 17.14 -20.40 5.82
CA GLN A 246 17.88 -19.14 5.77
C GLN A 246 17.28 -18.17 4.77
N MET A 247 16.91 -18.62 3.57
CA MET A 247 16.24 -17.78 2.56
C MET A 247 14.90 -17.27 3.09
N GLU A 248 14.12 -18.13 3.77
CA GLU A 248 12.86 -17.75 4.41
C GLU A 248 13.05 -16.67 5.48
N LEU A 249 14.07 -16.82 6.32
CA LEU A 249 14.38 -15.82 7.34
C LEU A 249 14.70 -14.46 6.73
N LEU A 250 15.56 -14.44 5.71
CA LEU A 250 15.92 -13.20 5.00
C LEU A 250 14.72 -12.57 4.29
N TRP A 251 13.91 -13.40 3.60
CA TRP A 251 12.70 -12.93 2.95
C TRP A 251 11.72 -12.31 3.95
N SER A 252 11.42 -13.02 5.04
CA SER A 252 10.53 -12.56 6.10
C SER A 252 11.01 -11.24 6.72
N LYS A 253 12.33 -11.06 6.84
CA LYS A 253 12.94 -9.83 7.35
C LYS A 253 12.69 -8.64 6.40
N VAL A 254 12.88 -8.83 5.09
CA VAL A 254 12.62 -7.81 4.07
C VAL A 254 11.14 -7.42 4.04
N ILE A 255 10.25 -8.43 4.02
CA ILE A 255 8.79 -8.19 4.01
C ILE A 255 8.33 -7.55 5.32
N GLY A 256 8.91 -7.93 6.45
CA GLY A 256 8.62 -7.32 7.76
C GLY A 256 8.93 -5.82 7.82
N LYS A 257 9.98 -5.37 7.11
CA LYS A 257 10.35 -3.95 7.01
C LYS A 257 9.42 -3.14 6.11
N LEU A 258 8.97 -3.72 5.01
CA LEU A 258 8.29 -3.01 3.92
C LEU A 258 6.77 -3.21 3.90
N GLY A 259 6.31 -4.38 4.34
CA GLY A 259 4.98 -4.90 4.04
C GLY A 259 4.90 -5.48 2.61
N SER A 260 4.09 -6.54 2.46
CA SER A 260 3.94 -7.28 1.19
C SER A 260 3.41 -6.40 0.04
N GLU A 261 2.55 -5.44 0.33
CA GLU A 261 1.93 -4.56 -0.66
C GLU A 261 2.90 -3.53 -1.25
N LYS A 262 3.84 -3.03 -0.44
CA LYS A 262 4.82 -2.03 -0.86
C LYS A 262 6.07 -2.65 -1.51
N PHE A 263 6.32 -3.94 -1.27
CA PHE A 263 7.49 -4.63 -1.79
C PHE A 263 7.66 -4.56 -3.32
N PRO A 264 6.62 -4.72 -4.16
CA PRO A 264 6.78 -4.63 -5.62
C PRO A 264 7.26 -3.26 -6.10
N GLU A 265 6.83 -2.20 -5.44
CA GLU A 265 7.25 -0.83 -5.75
C GLU A 265 8.70 -0.60 -5.32
N PHE A 266 9.05 -1.00 -4.10
CA PHE A 266 10.42 -1.00 -3.61
C PHE A 266 11.38 -1.79 -4.51
N LEU A 267 11.01 -3.02 -4.90
CA LEU A 267 11.81 -3.85 -5.79
C LEU A 267 12.12 -3.15 -7.12
N ARG A 268 11.15 -2.39 -7.66
CA ARG A 268 11.34 -1.60 -8.88
C ARG A 268 12.31 -0.43 -8.66
N TYR A 269 12.21 0.29 -7.55
CA TYR A 269 13.16 1.36 -7.22
C TYR A 269 14.55 0.82 -7.00
N TYR A 270 14.68 -0.28 -6.26
CA TYR A 270 15.94 -0.98 -6.08
C TYR A 270 16.54 -1.37 -7.44
N TRP A 271 15.79 -2.10 -8.26
CA TRP A 271 16.28 -2.56 -9.56
C TRP A 271 16.71 -1.41 -10.47
N ASN A 272 15.88 -0.38 -10.56
CA ASN A 272 16.15 0.80 -11.38
C ASN A 272 17.25 1.70 -10.81
N SER A 273 17.67 1.52 -9.56
CA SER A 273 18.85 2.21 -9.01
C SER A 273 20.17 1.60 -9.47
N PHE A 274 20.14 0.37 -9.98
CA PHE A 274 21.32 -0.38 -10.43
C PHE A 274 21.33 -0.65 -11.94
N ASN A 275 20.15 -0.65 -12.57
CA ASN A 275 19.96 -1.11 -13.93
C ASN A 275 19.16 -0.09 -14.74
N LYS A 276 19.14 -0.26 -16.06
CA LYS A 276 18.25 0.51 -16.94
C LYS A 276 16.80 0.35 -16.50
N THR A 277 16.00 1.41 -16.67
CA THR A 277 14.59 1.46 -16.30
C THR A 277 13.82 0.25 -16.83
N VAL A 278 13.15 -0.44 -15.91
CA VAL A 278 12.26 -1.56 -16.22
C VAL A 278 10.85 -1.21 -15.75
N ARG A 279 9.86 -1.45 -16.62
CA ARG A 279 8.45 -1.29 -16.27
C ARG A 279 8.00 -2.35 -15.28
N LYS A 280 7.00 -2.02 -14.48
CA LYS A 280 6.45 -2.92 -13.44
C LYS A 280 6.14 -4.33 -13.98
N ASN A 281 5.55 -4.43 -15.17
CA ASN A 281 5.14 -5.71 -15.76
C ASN A 281 6.32 -6.57 -16.27
N ASP A 282 7.47 -5.95 -16.58
CA ASP A 282 8.64 -6.64 -17.10
C ASP A 282 9.70 -6.93 -16.02
N LEU A 283 9.51 -6.38 -14.82
CA LEU A 283 10.49 -6.42 -13.73
C LEU A 283 10.86 -7.86 -13.35
N PHE A 284 9.86 -8.69 -13.06
CA PHE A 284 10.08 -10.08 -12.67
C PHE A 284 10.80 -10.87 -13.76
N LYS A 285 10.37 -10.74 -15.02
CA LYS A 285 11.02 -11.39 -16.17
C LYS A 285 12.49 -10.96 -16.33
N THR A 286 12.78 -9.70 -16.04
CA THR A 286 14.14 -9.16 -16.11
C THR A 286 15.01 -9.69 -14.97
N ILE A 287 14.51 -9.70 -13.73
CA ILE A 287 15.23 -10.25 -12.57
C ILE A 287 15.53 -11.73 -12.80
N ARG A 288 14.55 -12.50 -13.26
CA ARG A 288 14.70 -13.93 -13.56
C ARG A 288 15.79 -14.24 -14.58
N LYS A 289 16.05 -13.35 -15.53
CA LYS A 289 17.14 -13.52 -16.50
C LYS A 289 18.54 -13.32 -15.91
N ASN A 290 18.61 -12.56 -14.82
CA ASN A 290 19.89 -12.16 -14.22
C ASN A 290 20.26 -12.97 -12.97
N ILE A 291 19.29 -13.61 -12.31
CA ILE A 291 19.49 -14.38 -11.09
C ILE A 291 19.31 -15.86 -11.44
N ASN A 292 20.39 -16.58 -11.65
CA ASN A 292 20.32 -17.96 -12.14
C ASN A 292 20.97 -18.98 -11.21
N THR A 293 21.77 -18.50 -10.25
CA THR A 293 22.46 -19.35 -9.30
C THR A 293 21.98 -19.10 -7.87
N LYS A 294 22.18 -20.08 -7.01
CA LYS A 294 21.94 -19.96 -5.57
C LYS A 294 22.70 -18.77 -4.95
N GLY A 295 23.96 -18.56 -5.38
CA GLY A 295 24.76 -17.42 -4.93
C GLY A 295 24.11 -16.10 -5.29
N ASP A 296 23.60 -15.95 -6.53
CA ASP A 296 22.88 -14.75 -6.97
C ASP A 296 21.61 -14.51 -6.15
N ALA A 297 20.85 -15.58 -5.86
CA ALA A 297 19.61 -15.48 -5.07
C ALA A 297 19.88 -14.98 -3.65
N PHE A 298 20.91 -15.51 -2.99
CA PHE A 298 21.30 -15.05 -1.65
C PHE A 298 21.92 -13.64 -1.66
N SER A 299 22.67 -13.28 -2.69
CA SER A 299 23.19 -11.92 -2.86
C SER A 299 22.06 -10.93 -2.99
N LEU A 300 21.10 -11.20 -3.89
CA LEU A 300 19.95 -10.35 -4.10
C LEU A 300 19.15 -10.12 -2.80
N ILE A 301 18.80 -11.20 -2.07
CA ILE A 301 17.96 -11.03 -0.87
C ILE A 301 18.68 -10.27 0.25
N ARG A 302 20.00 -10.43 0.41
CA ARG A 302 20.80 -9.66 1.37
C ARG A 302 20.91 -8.20 0.98
N GLU A 303 21.08 -7.90 -0.30
CA GLU A 303 21.06 -6.53 -0.80
C GLU A 303 19.70 -5.89 -0.59
N LEU A 304 18.61 -6.61 -0.89
CA LEU A 304 17.25 -6.13 -0.63
C LEU A 304 17.03 -5.84 0.86
N ASP A 305 17.55 -6.67 1.78
CA ASP A 305 17.45 -6.44 3.21
C ASP A 305 18.13 -5.13 3.64
N THR A 306 19.35 -4.88 3.13
CA THR A 306 20.11 -3.67 3.43
C THR A 306 19.44 -2.41 2.84
N ILE A 307 19.02 -2.49 1.58
CA ILE A 307 18.43 -1.34 0.88
C ILE A 307 17.00 -1.04 1.38
N ALA A 308 16.30 -2.05 1.92
CA ALA A 308 14.99 -1.85 2.53
C ALA A 308 15.05 -0.88 3.72
N ASP A 309 16.08 -0.97 4.57
CA ASP A 309 16.25 -0.03 5.69
C ASP A 309 16.40 1.40 5.19
N ILE A 310 17.23 1.61 4.17
CA ILE A 310 17.44 2.92 3.55
C ILE A 310 16.14 3.43 2.92
N HIS A 311 15.42 2.56 2.20
CA HIS A 311 14.15 2.93 1.56
C HIS A 311 13.09 3.35 2.58
N VAL A 312 12.97 2.64 3.70
CA VAL A 312 12.06 2.99 4.80
C VAL A 312 12.47 4.34 5.41
N ALA A 313 13.77 4.53 5.67
CA ALA A 313 14.29 5.79 6.20
C ALA A 313 14.04 6.98 5.25
N LEU A 314 14.19 6.79 3.92
CA LEU A 314 13.87 7.83 2.93
C LEU A 314 12.40 8.26 2.94
N GLN A 315 11.48 7.38 3.36
CA GLN A 315 10.06 7.69 3.51
C GLN A 315 9.71 8.25 4.89
N ASN A 316 10.61 8.13 5.85
CA ASN A 316 10.42 8.61 7.21
C ASN A 316 11.45 9.71 7.56
N PRO A 317 11.09 11.00 7.44
CA PRO A 317 12.01 12.11 7.75
C PRO A 317 12.51 12.15 9.19
N ASP A 318 11.81 11.44 10.10
CA ASP A 318 12.12 11.39 11.52
C ASP A 318 12.84 10.08 11.92
N ASP A 319 13.32 9.31 10.94
CA ASP A 319 14.08 8.09 11.15
C ASP A 319 15.42 8.38 11.87
N ASP A 320 15.85 7.45 12.72
CA ASP A 320 17.12 7.56 13.45
C ASP A 320 18.35 7.75 12.53
N LEU A 321 18.28 7.28 11.28
CA LEU A 321 19.32 7.45 10.27
C LEU A 321 19.60 8.92 9.95
N TRP A 322 18.60 9.79 10.12
CA TRP A 322 18.66 11.22 9.85
C TRP A 322 18.89 12.07 11.10
N LYS A 323 19.10 11.45 12.25
CA LYS A 323 19.32 12.16 13.51
C LYS A 323 20.54 13.08 13.40
N GLY A 324 20.34 14.36 13.68
CA GLY A 324 21.38 15.40 13.51
C GLY A 324 21.51 15.96 12.09
N LYS A 325 20.86 15.39 11.08
CA LYS A 325 20.94 15.78 9.66
C LYS A 325 19.71 16.61 9.24
N ARG A 326 19.56 17.78 9.84
CA ARG A 326 18.34 18.61 9.70
C ARG A 326 17.93 18.91 8.26
N LYS A 327 18.91 19.19 7.37
CA LYS A 327 18.61 19.50 5.96
C LYS A 327 18.08 18.29 5.21
N ILE A 328 18.68 17.11 5.41
CA ILE A 328 18.20 15.85 4.83
C ILE A 328 16.75 15.59 5.25
N SER A 329 16.46 15.66 6.58
CA SER A 329 15.09 15.51 7.09
C SER A 329 14.12 16.53 6.49
N SER A 330 14.54 17.78 6.28
CA SER A 330 13.71 18.83 5.66
C SER A 330 13.33 18.46 4.22
N TYR A 331 14.30 18.11 3.37
CA TYR A 331 14.04 17.74 1.98
C TYR A 331 13.19 16.46 1.86
N LEU A 332 13.37 15.50 2.78
CA LEU A 332 12.52 14.31 2.82
C LEU A 332 11.07 14.65 3.22
N ARG A 333 10.85 15.61 4.15
CA ARG A 333 9.50 16.11 4.48
C ARG A 333 8.86 16.78 3.28
N GLU A 334 9.60 17.56 2.51
CA GLU A 334 9.12 18.20 1.29
C GLU A 334 8.71 17.16 0.24
N LEU A 335 9.56 16.17 -0.05
CA LEU A 335 9.24 15.09 -0.99
C LEU A 335 7.99 14.30 -0.56
N ASN A 336 7.84 14.04 0.74
CA ASN A 336 6.63 13.38 1.27
C ASN A 336 5.39 14.27 1.15
N LEU A 337 5.53 15.58 1.41
CA LEU A 337 4.46 16.56 1.24
C LEU A 337 3.97 16.60 -0.22
N PHE A 338 4.90 16.53 -1.17
CA PHE A 338 4.60 16.57 -2.60
C PHE A 338 4.06 15.23 -3.12
N TRP A 339 4.13 14.14 -2.35
CA TRP A 339 3.74 12.77 -2.74
C TRP A 339 4.48 12.28 -3.99
N VAL A 340 5.73 12.67 -4.13
CA VAL A 340 6.55 12.35 -5.30
C VAL A 340 7.39 11.12 -5.02
N LYS A 341 7.30 10.13 -5.92
CA LYS A 341 8.00 8.85 -5.81
C LYS A 341 9.10 8.64 -6.86
N GLN A 342 9.10 9.44 -7.90
CA GLN A 342 10.02 9.33 -9.04
C GLN A 342 11.51 9.37 -8.65
N PRO A 343 11.94 10.16 -7.62
CA PRO A 343 13.35 10.24 -7.25
C PRO A 343 13.90 9.01 -6.54
N PHE A 344 13.08 8.08 -6.04
CA PHE A 344 13.55 7.01 -5.14
C PHE A 344 14.69 6.17 -5.71
N SER A 345 14.67 5.82 -7.01
CA SER A 345 15.77 5.08 -7.64
C SER A 345 17.09 5.88 -7.61
N LEU A 346 17.02 7.18 -7.86
CA LEU A 346 18.17 8.08 -7.76
C LEU A 346 18.64 8.23 -6.31
N LEU A 347 17.72 8.42 -5.36
CA LEU A 347 18.06 8.59 -3.95
C LEU A 347 18.72 7.34 -3.35
N LEU A 348 18.24 6.14 -3.71
CA LEU A 348 18.88 4.88 -3.31
C LEU A 348 20.29 4.75 -3.90
N ALA A 349 20.48 5.09 -5.17
CA ALA A 349 21.80 5.07 -5.80
C ALA A 349 22.74 6.10 -5.17
N ALA A 350 22.26 7.32 -4.91
CA ALA A 350 23.03 8.40 -4.34
C ALA A 350 23.47 8.09 -2.90
N TYR A 351 22.56 7.62 -2.05
CA TYR A 351 22.88 7.25 -0.66
C TYR A 351 23.99 6.18 -0.58
N ASN A 352 23.92 5.18 -1.49
CA ASN A 352 24.89 4.08 -1.48
C ASN A 352 26.22 4.40 -2.17
N SER A 353 26.34 5.54 -2.85
CA SER A 353 27.48 5.79 -3.74
C SER A 353 28.19 7.11 -3.52
N LEU A 354 27.57 8.03 -2.82
CA LEU A 354 28.06 9.38 -2.58
C LEU A 354 28.34 9.63 -1.10
N GLU A 355 29.17 10.63 -0.83
CA GLU A 355 29.33 11.19 0.50
C GLU A 355 28.07 11.97 0.92
N GLU A 356 27.87 12.16 2.22
CA GLU A 356 26.67 12.80 2.79
C GLU A 356 26.38 14.19 2.21
N SER A 357 27.41 15.00 1.99
CA SER A 357 27.27 16.34 1.40
C SER A 357 26.72 16.32 -0.02
N ASP A 358 27.16 15.38 -0.85
CA ASP A 358 26.64 15.22 -2.20
C ASP A 358 25.25 14.57 -2.20
N PHE A 359 24.98 13.66 -1.28
CA PHE A 359 23.63 13.13 -1.08
C PHE A 359 22.65 14.23 -0.69
N GLU A 360 23.04 15.15 0.21
CA GLU A 360 22.22 16.34 0.55
C GLU A 360 21.93 17.20 -0.68
N ARG A 361 22.93 17.40 -1.57
CA ARG A 361 22.76 18.13 -2.83
C ARG A 361 21.78 17.44 -3.78
N VAL A 362 21.84 16.11 -3.90
CA VAL A 362 20.87 15.33 -4.69
C VAL A 362 19.46 15.49 -4.13
N LEU A 363 19.29 15.37 -2.79
CA LEU A 363 17.99 15.55 -2.14
C LEU A 363 17.42 16.95 -2.38
N LYS A 364 18.24 17.98 -2.21
CA LYS A 364 17.84 19.38 -2.51
C LYS A 364 17.38 19.52 -3.95
N ALA A 365 18.14 18.98 -4.90
CA ALA A 365 17.78 19.04 -6.31
C ALA A 365 16.45 18.31 -6.58
N CYS A 366 16.27 17.11 -6.03
CA CYS A 366 15.03 16.34 -6.17
C CYS A 366 13.83 17.07 -5.55
N SER A 367 13.97 17.72 -4.39
CA SER A 367 12.89 18.49 -3.77
C SER A 367 12.49 19.68 -4.62
N ILE A 368 13.44 20.51 -5.05
CA ILE A 368 13.17 21.69 -5.87
C ILE A 368 12.54 21.31 -7.22
N ILE A 369 13.09 20.29 -7.89
CA ILE A 369 12.53 19.80 -9.15
C ILE A 369 11.11 19.27 -8.92
N SER A 370 10.88 18.50 -7.86
CA SER A 370 9.55 17.97 -7.55
C SER A 370 8.53 19.08 -7.32
N PHE A 371 8.92 20.16 -6.67
CA PHE A 371 8.06 21.30 -6.49
C PHE A 371 7.73 21.98 -7.84
N ARG A 372 8.77 22.33 -8.63
CA ARG A 372 8.58 23.00 -9.93
C ARG A 372 7.84 22.12 -10.93
N TYR A 373 8.26 20.88 -11.09
CA TYR A 373 7.79 19.96 -12.13
C TYR A 373 6.42 19.33 -11.79
N ASN A 374 6.29 18.77 -10.57
CA ASN A 374 5.10 18.00 -10.20
C ASN A 374 4.03 18.87 -9.54
N VAL A 375 4.41 19.74 -8.56
CA VAL A 375 3.43 20.51 -7.79
C VAL A 375 2.90 21.68 -8.60
N ILE A 376 3.78 22.47 -9.17
CA ILE A 376 3.41 23.67 -9.93
C ILE A 376 3.08 23.29 -11.37
N GLY A 377 3.99 22.64 -12.08
CA GLY A 377 3.85 22.34 -13.51
C GLY A 377 2.87 21.22 -13.84
N GLY A 378 2.66 20.27 -12.94
CA GLY A 378 1.80 19.10 -13.23
C GLY A 378 2.27 18.28 -14.43
N LEU A 379 3.59 18.21 -14.67
CA LEU A 379 4.20 17.62 -15.86
C LEU A 379 4.28 16.09 -15.79
N ASN A 380 4.66 15.47 -16.90
CA ASN A 380 4.64 14.01 -17.06
C ASN A 380 5.67 13.28 -16.15
N PRO A 381 5.25 12.50 -15.14
CA PRO A 381 6.17 11.83 -14.23
C PRO A 381 7.06 10.77 -14.87
N ASN A 382 6.69 10.22 -16.04
CA ASN A 382 7.48 9.18 -16.72
C ASN A 382 8.78 9.73 -17.32
N GLU A 383 8.76 10.95 -17.81
CA GLU A 383 9.98 11.62 -18.29
C GLU A 383 10.96 11.83 -17.15
N GLN A 384 10.44 12.31 -16.02
CA GLN A 384 11.20 12.52 -14.80
C GLN A 384 11.86 11.23 -14.30
N GLU A 385 11.11 10.11 -14.28
CA GLU A 385 11.63 8.81 -13.87
C GLU A 385 12.79 8.34 -14.77
N THR A 386 12.70 8.57 -16.07
CA THR A 386 13.75 8.20 -17.04
C THR A 386 15.05 8.96 -16.77
N ILE A 387 14.97 10.26 -16.51
CA ILE A 387 16.14 11.09 -16.19
C ILE A 387 16.75 10.69 -14.84
N TYR A 388 15.93 10.49 -13.81
CA TYR A 388 16.42 10.04 -12.50
C TYR A 388 17.12 8.68 -12.58
N ASN A 389 16.62 7.74 -13.37
CA ASN A 389 17.30 6.47 -13.59
C ASN A 389 18.66 6.66 -14.28
N SER A 390 18.72 7.47 -15.34
CA SER A 390 19.99 7.78 -16.00
C SER A 390 21.01 8.37 -15.04
N MET A 391 20.58 9.28 -14.18
CA MET A 391 21.41 9.87 -13.13
C MET A 391 21.85 8.85 -12.09
N ALA A 392 20.97 7.94 -11.67
CA ALA A 392 21.31 6.86 -10.73
C ALA A 392 22.46 5.99 -11.28
N LEU A 393 22.37 5.58 -12.54
CA LEU A 393 23.41 4.80 -13.20
C LEU A 393 24.73 5.57 -13.34
N ASN A 394 24.66 6.87 -13.65
CA ASN A 394 25.82 7.75 -13.74
C ASN A 394 26.54 7.87 -12.38
N ILE A 395 25.80 8.15 -11.31
CA ILE A 395 26.34 8.25 -9.95
C ILE A 395 27.02 6.94 -9.53
N ARG A 396 26.40 5.79 -9.80
CA ARG A 396 26.99 4.51 -9.47
C ARG A 396 28.30 4.24 -10.18
N LYS A 397 28.37 4.64 -11.46
CA LYS A 397 29.57 4.45 -12.29
C LYS A 397 30.70 5.39 -11.89
N ASN A 398 30.37 6.68 -11.73
CA ASN A 398 31.37 7.75 -11.61
C ASN A 398 31.60 8.19 -10.15
N LYS A 399 30.73 7.77 -9.21
CA LYS A 399 30.78 8.18 -7.79
C LYS A 399 30.76 9.71 -7.60
N GLN A 400 30.08 10.41 -8.49
CA GLN A 400 29.97 11.87 -8.50
C GLN A 400 28.56 12.29 -8.92
N PHE A 401 28.07 13.39 -8.34
CA PHE A 401 26.81 14.02 -8.73
C PHE A 401 27.07 15.20 -9.66
N ASN A 402 26.58 15.13 -10.89
CA ASN A 402 26.55 16.25 -11.82
C ASN A 402 25.10 16.73 -11.97
N ILE A 403 24.82 17.93 -11.49
CA ILE A 403 23.47 18.53 -11.50
C ILE A 403 22.97 18.78 -12.93
N ASP A 404 23.84 19.03 -13.90
CA ASP A 404 23.46 19.29 -15.31
C ASP A 404 22.62 18.17 -15.93
N GLY A 405 22.80 16.93 -15.46
CA GLY A 405 21.98 15.80 -15.90
C GLY A 405 20.49 15.90 -15.54
N LEU A 406 20.10 16.88 -14.73
CA LEU A 406 18.71 17.12 -14.34
C LEU A 406 18.06 18.29 -15.12
N ARG A 407 18.78 18.96 -16.03
CA ARG A 407 18.28 20.13 -16.78
C ARG A 407 16.98 19.85 -17.53
N ASP A 408 16.86 18.69 -18.16
CA ASP A 408 15.71 18.36 -19.00
C ASP A 408 14.39 18.24 -18.21
N ILE A 409 14.47 18.02 -16.90
CA ILE A 409 13.31 17.94 -16.00
C ILE A 409 13.21 19.14 -15.04
N TYR A 410 14.01 20.15 -15.26
CA TYR A 410 13.96 21.40 -14.50
C TYR A 410 13.20 22.47 -15.30
N PRO A 411 11.94 22.78 -14.94
CA PRO A 411 11.25 23.93 -15.51
C PRO A 411 12.04 25.21 -15.25
N ASP A 412 12.44 25.89 -16.32
CA ASP A 412 13.18 27.13 -16.21
C ASP A 412 12.41 28.22 -15.45
N ASP A 413 13.09 29.31 -15.14
CA ASP A 413 12.55 30.35 -14.29
C ASP A 413 11.33 31.07 -14.91
N GLU A 414 11.29 31.24 -16.22
CA GLU A 414 10.18 31.92 -16.92
C GLU A 414 8.94 31.00 -16.98
N ARG A 415 9.14 29.74 -17.33
CA ARG A 415 8.08 28.74 -17.31
C ARG A 415 7.51 28.55 -15.89
N PHE A 416 8.37 28.36 -14.90
CA PHE A 416 7.94 28.19 -13.51
C PHE A 416 7.14 29.41 -13.01
N LYS A 417 7.63 30.64 -13.28
CA LYS A 417 6.93 31.87 -12.91
C LYS A 417 5.55 31.95 -13.56
N SER A 418 5.45 31.65 -14.87
CA SER A 418 4.18 31.62 -15.58
C SER A 418 3.20 30.61 -15.01
N GLU A 419 3.66 29.37 -14.80
CA GLU A 419 2.82 28.29 -14.23
C GLU A 419 2.36 28.62 -12.80
N PHE A 420 3.25 29.17 -11.97
CA PHE A 420 2.93 29.57 -10.59
C PHE A 420 1.91 30.73 -10.57
N SER A 421 2.06 31.72 -11.47
CA SER A 421 1.15 32.85 -11.57
C SER A 421 -0.29 32.48 -11.95
N ASN A 422 -0.48 31.29 -12.50
CA ASN A 422 -1.79 30.76 -12.90
C ASN A 422 -2.26 29.55 -12.06
N LYS A 423 -1.47 29.13 -11.08
CA LYS A 423 -1.79 27.94 -10.30
C LYS A 423 -3.01 28.12 -9.42
N ILE A 424 -3.87 27.09 -9.43
CA ILE A 424 -5.07 26.97 -8.61
C ILE A 424 -4.91 25.77 -7.68
N PHE A 425 -5.24 25.94 -6.40
CA PHE A 425 -5.21 24.89 -5.38
C PHE A 425 -6.61 24.66 -4.84
N LYS A 426 -7.34 23.71 -5.42
CA LYS A 426 -8.68 23.33 -4.96
C LYS A 426 -8.65 22.86 -3.50
N ASN A 427 -9.77 23.01 -2.80
CA ASN A 427 -9.94 22.66 -1.39
C ASN A 427 -9.81 21.14 -1.16
N THR A 428 -8.59 20.65 -0.91
CA THR A 428 -8.29 19.29 -0.53
C THR A 428 -7.26 19.29 0.61
N THR A 429 -7.28 18.27 1.46
CA THR A 429 -6.34 18.14 2.58
C THR A 429 -4.87 18.23 2.13
N ARG A 430 -4.54 17.66 0.98
CA ARG A 430 -3.19 17.74 0.40
C ARG A 430 -2.84 19.16 -0.01
N ASN A 431 -3.72 19.80 -0.75
CA ASN A 431 -3.48 21.17 -1.23
C ASN A 431 -3.35 22.16 -0.08
N HIS A 432 -4.13 21.99 0.99
CA HIS A 432 -3.98 22.82 2.21
C HIS A 432 -2.57 22.75 2.78
N LYS A 433 -1.98 21.53 2.88
CA LYS A 433 -0.60 21.36 3.36
C LYS A 433 0.41 22.03 2.42
N ILE A 434 0.21 21.90 1.10
CA ILE A 434 1.09 22.51 0.09
C ILE A 434 0.98 24.05 0.14
N VAL A 435 -0.22 24.60 0.26
CA VAL A 435 -0.43 26.05 0.36
C VAL A 435 0.21 26.61 1.63
N LYS A 436 0.02 25.95 2.78
CA LYS A 436 0.69 26.32 4.03
C LYS A 436 2.22 26.31 3.87
N TYR A 437 2.78 25.27 3.25
CA TYR A 437 4.21 25.17 2.95
C TYR A 437 4.69 26.34 2.08
N ILE A 438 3.97 26.64 0.98
CA ILE A 438 4.34 27.73 0.07
C ILE A 438 4.42 29.07 0.83
N PHE A 439 3.40 29.42 1.60
CA PHE A 439 3.37 30.68 2.34
C PHE A 439 4.40 30.73 3.46
N ALA A 440 4.62 29.61 4.19
CA ALA A 440 5.67 29.55 5.20
C ALA A 440 7.07 29.77 4.61
N GLU A 441 7.38 29.15 3.46
CA GLU A 441 8.66 29.35 2.80
C GLU A 441 8.84 30.77 2.24
N ILE A 442 7.79 31.38 1.71
CA ILE A 442 7.86 32.78 1.26
C ILE A 442 8.01 33.74 2.44
N GLU A 443 7.29 33.52 3.54
CA GLU A 443 7.42 34.31 4.78
C GLU A 443 8.84 34.23 5.34
N LYS A 444 9.37 33.02 5.43
CA LYS A 444 10.73 32.75 5.88
C LYS A 444 11.79 33.42 4.99
N TYR A 445 11.65 33.30 3.68
CA TYR A 445 12.60 33.89 2.74
C TYR A 445 12.60 35.42 2.80
N LYS A 446 11.42 36.03 2.87
CA LYS A 446 11.26 37.47 2.72
C LYS A 446 11.37 38.24 4.03
N TYR A 447 10.83 37.67 5.10
CA TYR A 447 10.69 38.34 6.40
C TYR A 447 11.46 37.66 7.52
N HIS A 448 12.16 36.55 7.22
CA HIS A 448 12.97 35.77 8.18
C HIS A 448 12.15 35.23 9.37
N THR A 449 10.82 35.08 9.18
CA THR A 449 9.92 34.51 10.18
C THR A 449 9.68 33.04 9.86
N ASP A 450 10.02 32.16 10.80
CA ASP A 450 9.84 30.70 10.66
C ASP A 450 8.45 30.32 11.19
N ILE A 451 7.55 29.90 10.30
CA ILE A 451 6.19 29.47 10.62
C ILE A 451 6.14 27.94 10.60
N ASP A 452 5.71 27.31 11.68
CA ASP A 452 5.41 25.89 11.68
C ASP A 452 4.15 25.61 10.83
N GLN A 453 4.38 25.13 9.63
CA GLN A 453 3.31 24.79 8.65
C GLN A 453 2.37 23.68 9.15
N ASN A 454 2.76 22.88 10.14
CA ASN A 454 1.93 21.82 10.74
C ASN A 454 1.13 22.32 11.94
N SER A 455 1.38 23.53 12.39
CA SER A 455 0.65 24.12 13.52
C SER A 455 -0.82 24.38 13.18
N ASP A 456 -1.70 24.05 14.11
CA ASP A 456 -3.13 24.39 14.05
C ASP A 456 -3.43 25.86 14.42
N LEU A 457 -2.41 26.63 14.78
CA LEU A 457 -2.54 28.05 15.10
C LEU A 457 -2.83 28.89 13.86
N TYR A 458 -2.33 28.46 12.69
CA TYR A 458 -2.49 29.14 11.42
C TYR A 458 -3.39 28.33 10.49
N THR A 459 -4.31 29.01 9.83
CA THR A 459 -5.23 28.44 8.84
C THR A 459 -5.10 29.21 7.52
N ILE A 460 -5.54 28.57 6.43
CA ILE A 460 -5.64 29.27 5.14
C ILE A 460 -6.86 30.16 5.19
N GLU A 461 -6.67 31.41 4.90
CA GLU A 461 -7.70 32.42 4.71
C GLU A 461 -7.94 32.63 3.22
N HIS A 462 -9.20 32.61 2.82
CA HIS A 462 -9.66 32.99 1.48
C HIS A 462 -10.11 34.46 1.53
N ILE A 463 -9.39 35.35 0.85
CA ILE A 463 -9.70 36.78 0.89
C ILE A 463 -11.08 37.02 0.25
N ILE A 464 -11.30 36.54 -1.00
CA ILE A 464 -12.64 36.27 -1.53
C ILE A 464 -13.05 34.92 -0.95
N PRO A 465 -14.08 34.86 -0.06
CA PRO A 465 -14.42 33.62 0.64
C PRO A 465 -15.10 32.58 -0.28
N GLU A 466 -15.05 31.31 0.10
CA GLU A 466 -15.75 30.22 -0.64
C GLU A 466 -17.27 30.41 -0.67
N GLY A 467 -17.86 30.97 0.37
CA GLY A 467 -19.27 31.35 0.45
C GLY A 467 -19.39 32.88 0.45
N ALA A 468 -19.06 33.50 -0.66
CA ALA A 468 -19.12 34.96 -0.80
C ALA A 468 -20.56 35.47 -0.59
N GLY A 469 -20.73 36.38 0.37
CA GLY A 469 -21.99 37.06 0.64
C GLY A 469 -22.19 38.30 -0.20
N ASP A 470 -23.23 39.07 0.13
CA ASP A 470 -23.65 40.29 -0.64
C ASP A 470 -22.54 41.32 -0.80
N GLU A 471 -21.60 41.40 0.13
CA GLU A 471 -20.47 42.32 0.09
C GLU A 471 -19.49 42.04 -1.08
N TRP A 472 -19.61 40.86 -1.72
CA TRP A 472 -18.77 40.42 -2.85
C TRP A 472 -19.52 40.43 -4.20
N ASN A 473 -20.83 40.78 -4.20
CA ASN A 473 -21.67 40.78 -5.42
C ASN A 473 -21.13 41.68 -6.55
N TYR A 474 -20.27 42.63 -6.23
CA TYR A 474 -19.62 43.49 -7.23
C TYR A 474 -18.65 42.74 -8.16
N LEU A 475 -18.20 41.54 -7.80
CA LEU A 475 -17.31 40.69 -8.60
C LEU A 475 -18.06 39.81 -9.61
N GLY A 476 -19.28 39.39 -9.27
CA GLY A 476 -20.03 38.37 -10.01
C GLY A 476 -19.48 36.93 -9.81
N ASP A 477 -20.38 35.94 -9.89
CA ASP A 477 -20.09 34.53 -9.57
C ASP A 477 -18.93 33.94 -10.39
N GLU A 478 -18.86 34.23 -11.68
CA GLU A 478 -17.79 33.72 -12.56
C GLU A 478 -16.39 34.19 -12.14
N VAL A 479 -16.24 35.42 -11.65
CA VAL A 479 -14.98 35.97 -11.16
C VAL A 479 -14.60 35.31 -9.83
N ILE A 480 -15.58 35.14 -8.94
CA ILE A 480 -15.41 34.48 -7.66
C ILE A 480 -14.90 33.06 -7.88
N ASP A 481 -15.55 32.28 -8.75
CA ASP A 481 -15.15 30.91 -9.07
C ASP A 481 -13.74 30.81 -9.65
N ARG A 482 -13.34 31.76 -10.48
CA ARG A 482 -11.98 31.81 -11.04
C ARG A 482 -10.92 32.17 -10.01
N CYS A 483 -11.27 32.98 -9.01
CA CYS A 483 -10.31 33.56 -8.08
C CYS A 483 -10.17 32.81 -6.76
N VAL A 484 -11.24 32.20 -6.25
CA VAL A 484 -11.35 31.69 -4.87
C VAL A 484 -10.20 30.78 -4.46
N TYR A 485 -9.72 29.91 -5.36
CA TYR A 485 -8.64 28.95 -5.10
C TYR A 485 -7.28 29.34 -5.71
N ARG A 486 -7.14 30.55 -6.22
CA ARG A 486 -5.85 31.06 -6.69
C ARG A 486 -4.95 31.43 -5.50
N LEU A 487 -3.65 31.13 -5.57
CA LEU A 487 -2.70 31.54 -4.52
C LEU A 487 -2.74 33.03 -4.22
N GLY A 488 -3.01 33.85 -5.24
CA GLY A 488 -3.19 35.28 -5.07
C GLY A 488 -4.32 35.66 -4.13
N ASN A 489 -5.34 34.82 -4.03
CA ASN A 489 -6.50 35.02 -3.13
C ASN A 489 -6.34 34.34 -1.76
N LEU A 490 -5.26 33.58 -1.55
CA LEU A 490 -5.04 32.84 -0.32
C LEU A 490 -3.97 33.51 0.54
N THR A 491 -4.05 33.36 1.85
CA THR A 491 -2.99 33.75 2.79
C THR A 491 -3.04 32.87 4.04
N LEU A 492 -2.00 32.95 4.88
CA LEU A 492 -2.06 32.35 6.22
C LEU A 492 -2.55 33.40 7.21
N LEU A 493 -3.42 32.98 8.12
CA LEU A 493 -3.96 33.83 9.17
C LEU A 493 -4.11 33.03 10.45
N GLU A 494 -3.94 33.70 11.58
CA GLU A 494 -4.20 33.10 12.89
C GLU A 494 -5.66 32.63 12.96
N LYS A 495 -5.87 31.43 13.53
CA LYS A 495 -7.20 30.81 13.58
C LYS A 495 -8.28 31.68 14.20
N SER A 496 -7.93 32.49 15.20
CA SER A 496 -8.84 33.45 15.83
C SER A 496 -9.21 34.58 14.89
N LEU A 497 -8.22 35.17 14.22
CA LEU A 497 -8.44 36.26 13.26
C LEU A 497 -9.15 35.78 12.00
N ASN A 498 -8.89 34.55 11.57
CA ASN A 498 -9.58 33.95 10.43
C ASN A 498 -11.09 33.76 10.73
N ARG A 499 -11.43 33.37 11.95
CA ARG A 499 -12.84 33.31 12.38
C ARG A 499 -13.48 34.69 12.48
N GLU A 500 -12.73 35.70 12.93
CA GLU A 500 -13.18 37.10 12.99
C GLU A 500 -13.42 37.64 11.58
N ALA A 501 -12.55 37.32 10.62
CA ALA A 501 -12.65 37.76 9.22
C ALA A 501 -13.84 37.12 8.48
N GLY A 502 -14.14 35.86 8.74
CA GLY A 502 -15.28 35.15 8.19
C GLY A 502 -15.51 35.38 6.71
N THR A 503 -16.73 35.73 6.33
CA THR A 503 -17.14 36.07 4.95
C THR A 503 -17.25 37.57 4.68
N ASP A 504 -16.77 38.39 5.61
CA ASP A 504 -16.82 39.85 5.52
C ASP A 504 -16.20 40.39 4.23
N GLY A 505 -16.62 41.62 3.85
CA GLY A 505 -16.05 42.35 2.75
C GLY A 505 -14.59 42.75 2.99
N PHE A 506 -13.89 43.09 1.91
CA PHE A 506 -12.45 43.34 1.95
C PHE A 506 -12.04 44.46 2.92
N GLU A 507 -12.81 45.51 3.06
CA GLU A 507 -12.49 46.61 3.99
C GLU A 507 -12.42 46.16 5.43
N ASN A 508 -13.37 45.33 5.89
CA ASN A 508 -13.37 44.75 7.23
C ASN A 508 -12.21 43.76 7.41
N LYS A 509 -12.00 42.87 6.44
CA LYS A 509 -10.88 41.93 6.43
C LYS A 509 -9.52 42.63 6.52
N ARG A 510 -9.37 43.79 5.83
CA ARG A 510 -8.14 44.60 5.91
C ARG A 510 -7.77 45.01 7.32
N VAL A 511 -8.75 45.44 8.12
CA VAL A 511 -8.53 45.82 9.52
C VAL A 511 -8.06 44.62 10.37
N ILE A 512 -8.59 43.44 10.07
CA ILE A 512 -8.21 42.19 10.74
C ILE A 512 -6.82 41.76 10.31
N TYR A 513 -6.49 41.80 9.02
CA TYR A 513 -5.19 41.42 8.49
C TYR A 513 -4.04 42.29 9.01
N ALA A 514 -4.30 43.56 9.28
CA ALA A 514 -3.33 44.44 9.92
C ALA A 514 -2.90 44.00 11.34
N LYS A 515 -3.74 43.19 12.03
CA LYS A 515 -3.46 42.63 13.36
C LYS A 515 -2.64 41.32 13.32
N SER A 516 -2.49 40.71 12.15
CA SER A 516 -1.79 39.41 12.00
C SER A 516 -0.33 39.51 12.39
N SER A 517 0.26 38.46 12.94
CA SER A 517 1.70 38.33 13.14
C SER A 517 2.44 37.97 11.84
N ILE A 518 1.71 37.54 10.82
CA ILE A 518 2.26 37.12 9.52
C ILE A 518 2.42 38.33 8.61
N GLN A 519 3.67 38.64 8.24
CA GLN A 519 3.98 39.83 7.44
C GLN A 519 3.36 39.78 6.04
N LEU A 520 3.34 38.61 5.38
CA LEU A 520 2.65 38.44 4.09
C LEU A 520 1.18 38.83 4.15
N THR A 521 0.51 38.59 5.28
CA THR A 521 -0.89 38.94 5.49
C THR A 521 -1.05 40.41 5.87
N GLN A 522 -0.21 40.96 6.74
CA GLN A 522 -0.19 42.39 7.04
C GLN A 522 -0.02 43.25 5.77
N LYS A 523 0.86 42.80 4.88
CA LYS A 523 1.12 43.53 3.60
C LYS A 523 -0.06 43.54 2.64
N ILE A 524 -1.05 42.63 2.82
CA ILE A 524 -2.31 42.72 2.06
C ILE A 524 -3.06 43.99 2.49
N ALA A 525 -3.18 44.25 3.80
CA ALA A 525 -3.83 45.43 4.33
C ALA A 525 -3.12 46.73 3.96
N GLU A 526 -1.80 46.71 3.83
CA GLU A 526 -0.97 47.86 3.51
C GLU A 526 -1.00 48.22 2.02
N TYR A 527 -0.93 47.19 1.14
CA TYR A 527 -0.72 47.43 -0.31
C TYR A 527 -1.99 47.51 -1.14
N TYR A 528 -3.12 47.01 -0.63
CA TYR A 528 -4.36 46.93 -1.38
C TYR A 528 -5.48 47.69 -0.69
N SER A 529 -6.15 48.59 -1.43
CA SER A 529 -7.35 49.30 -0.96
C SER A 529 -8.64 48.63 -1.41
N GLU A 530 -8.59 47.80 -2.45
CA GLU A 530 -9.69 47.03 -3.01
C GLU A 530 -9.23 45.63 -3.38
N TRP A 531 -10.18 44.70 -3.52
CA TRP A 531 -9.87 43.33 -3.88
C TRP A 531 -10.74 42.87 -5.03
N ASN A 532 -10.10 42.54 -6.15
CA ASN A 532 -10.75 42.13 -7.39
C ASN A 532 -9.83 41.16 -8.17
N GLU A 533 -10.27 40.66 -9.34
CA GLU A 533 -9.51 39.70 -10.16
C GLU A 533 -8.11 40.22 -10.53
N GLU A 534 -7.99 41.51 -10.78
CA GLU A 534 -6.71 42.14 -11.13
C GLU A 534 -5.74 42.13 -9.93
N THR A 535 -6.23 42.51 -8.75
CA THR A 535 -5.41 42.50 -7.52
C THR A 535 -4.98 41.08 -7.12
N VAL A 536 -5.86 40.07 -7.27
CA VAL A 536 -5.52 38.66 -7.09
C VAL A 536 -4.41 38.25 -8.04
N SER A 537 -4.50 38.62 -9.33
CA SER A 537 -3.50 38.27 -10.34
C SER A 537 -2.16 38.95 -10.06
N LYS A 538 -2.14 40.27 -9.80
CA LYS A 538 -0.94 41.03 -9.44
C LYS A 538 -0.24 40.49 -8.20
N ARG A 539 -1.02 40.12 -7.16
CA ARG A 539 -0.45 39.52 -5.97
C ARG A 539 0.17 38.15 -6.28
N GLN A 540 -0.48 37.30 -7.08
CA GLN A 540 0.06 36.01 -7.44
C GLN A 540 1.34 36.11 -8.27
N GLU A 541 1.45 37.07 -9.16
CA GLU A 541 2.68 37.35 -9.91
C GLU A 541 3.84 37.79 -9.00
N ARG A 542 3.54 38.62 -7.97
CA ARG A 542 4.55 38.94 -6.93
C ARG A 542 5.00 37.71 -6.18
N LEU A 543 4.06 36.89 -5.73
CA LEU A 543 4.39 35.61 -5.06
C LEU A 543 5.20 34.68 -5.97
N ALA A 544 4.90 34.64 -7.28
CA ALA A 544 5.65 33.85 -8.26
C ALA A 544 7.11 34.37 -8.42
N THR A 545 7.32 35.67 -8.30
CA THR A 545 8.67 36.26 -8.36
C THR A 545 9.50 35.86 -7.14
N GLU A 546 8.92 35.84 -5.94
CA GLU A 546 9.58 35.36 -4.73
C GLU A 546 9.83 33.83 -4.81
N ALA A 547 8.80 33.07 -5.23
CA ALA A 547 8.87 31.61 -5.41
C ALA A 547 10.00 31.20 -6.36
N LYS A 548 10.22 31.94 -7.44
CA LYS A 548 11.32 31.71 -8.37
C LYS A 548 12.68 31.73 -7.68
N SER A 549 12.90 32.62 -6.73
CA SER A 549 14.15 32.76 -6.00
C SER A 549 14.33 31.65 -4.94
N ILE A 550 13.24 31.24 -4.30
CA ILE A 550 13.25 30.21 -3.23
C ILE A 550 13.55 28.83 -3.81
N TRP A 551 12.77 28.43 -4.80
CA TRP A 551 12.87 27.10 -5.43
C TRP A 551 13.76 27.11 -6.67
N ARG A 552 15.01 27.57 -6.53
CA ARG A 552 15.99 27.68 -7.61
C ARG A 552 17.14 26.69 -7.45
N LEU A 553 17.57 26.12 -8.58
CA LEU A 553 18.83 25.38 -8.70
C LEU A 553 19.82 26.21 -9.51
N GLU A 554 21.07 26.11 -9.11
CA GLU A 554 22.21 26.63 -9.86
C GLU A 554 22.86 25.45 -10.59
N PHE A 555 22.91 25.54 -11.92
CA PHE A 555 23.48 24.54 -12.80
C PHE A 555 24.87 24.94 -13.27
#